data_d4435d8ad95da5aae77e71b80ae0a354
#
_entry.id   d4435d8ad95da5aae77e71b80ae0a354
#
_cell.length_a   1.000
_cell.length_b   1.000
_cell.length_c   1.000
_cell.angle_alpha   90.00
_cell.angle_beta   90.00
_cell.angle_gamma   90.00
#
_symmetry.space_group_name_H-M   'P 1'
#
loop_
_entity.id
_entity.type
_entity.pdbx_description
1 polymer ?
#
loop_
_entity_poly.entity_id
_entity_poly.type
_entity_poly.pdbx_seq_one_letter_code
_entity_poly.pdbx_strand_id
1 'polypeptide(L)'
;MPFHHEKLIVYQRALEFATWSQDLMEGLKKKTSTRDHLERAGDSIALNIAEGNGKFSKKDRARFFQIAHGSALESAACLDLLVARRCCAGSAIGRGKSILEEIVRMLFTMLDQLGCRVAENASEYGERADQEEEAEAD
;
A
#
# COMPACT_ATOMS: atom_id res chain seq x y z
N MET A 1 -20.10 -8.07 -18.93
CA MET A 1 -19.05 -8.95 -18.41
C MET A 1 -18.15 -8.16 -17.47
N PRO A 2 -17.76 -8.69 -16.31
CA PRO A 2 -16.85 -7.97 -15.44
C PRO A 2 -15.46 -7.85 -16.08
N PHE A 3 -14.77 -6.77 -15.78
CA PHE A 3 -13.37 -6.63 -16.17
C PHE A 3 -12.52 -7.64 -15.42
N HIS A 4 -11.44 -8.11 -16.02
CA HIS A 4 -10.60 -9.17 -15.45
C HIS A 4 -10.01 -8.76 -14.08
N HIS A 5 -9.59 -7.50 -13.91
CA HIS A 5 -9.02 -7.04 -12.63
C HIS A 5 -10.00 -7.16 -11.46
N GLU A 6 -11.30 -7.11 -11.70
CA GLU A 6 -12.32 -7.25 -10.65
C GLU A 6 -12.25 -8.60 -9.94
N LYS A 7 -11.69 -9.63 -10.58
CA LYS A 7 -11.50 -10.97 -10.03
C LYS A 7 -10.25 -11.10 -9.16
N LEU A 8 -9.33 -10.14 -9.23
CA LEU A 8 -8.09 -10.19 -8.46
C LEU A 8 -8.35 -9.90 -6.99
N ILE A 9 -7.91 -10.79 -6.11
CA ILE A 9 -8.06 -10.59 -4.65
C ILE A 9 -7.35 -9.32 -4.21
N VAL A 10 -6.16 -9.03 -4.75
CA VAL A 10 -5.41 -7.81 -4.40
C VAL A 10 -6.18 -6.54 -4.76
N TYR A 11 -6.91 -6.55 -5.87
CA TYR A 11 -7.79 -5.43 -6.25
C TYR A 11 -8.96 -5.29 -5.26
N GLN A 12 -9.59 -6.39 -4.90
CA GLN A 12 -10.67 -6.40 -3.91
C GLN A 12 -10.19 -5.87 -2.55
N ARG A 13 -8.97 -6.22 -2.13
CA ARG A 13 -8.35 -5.69 -0.91
C ARG A 13 -8.06 -4.19 -1.03
N ALA A 14 -7.67 -3.71 -2.21
CA ALA A 14 -7.46 -2.29 -2.45
C ALA A 14 -8.77 -1.50 -2.32
N LEU A 15 -9.89 -2.05 -2.80
CA LEU A 15 -11.21 -1.43 -2.62
C LEU A 15 -11.64 -1.45 -1.15
N GLU A 16 -11.38 -2.55 -0.44
CA GLU A 16 -11.63 -2.65 1.00
C GLU A 16 -10.85 -1.59 1.78
N PHE A 17 -9.59 -1.38 1.42
CA PHE A 17 -8.78 -0.31 2.01
C PHE A 17 -9.37 1.07 1.72
N ALA A 18 -9.81 1.33 0.49
CA ALA A 18 -10.44 2.60 0.12
C ALA A 18 -11.70 2.87 0.96
N THR A 19 -12.55 1.87 1.14
CA THR A 19 -13.74 1.98 1.99
C THR A 19 -13.37 2.24 3.44
N TRP A 20 -12.46 1.45 3.98
CA TRP A 20 -12.01 1.61 5.37
C TRP A 20 -11.38 2.99 5.61
N SER A 21 -10.51 3.45 4.71
CA SER A 21 -9.84 4.75 4.84
C SER A 21 -10.82 5.92 4.70
N GLN A 22 -11.86 5.78 3.88
CA GLN A 22 -12.92 6.78 3.78
C GLN A 22 -13.63 6.95 5.12
N ASP A 23 -13.99 5.84 5.77
CA ASP A 23 -14.62 5.86 7.09
C ASP A 23 -13.71 6.49 8.14
N LEU A 24 -12.41 6.16 8.12
CA LEU A 24 -11.42 6.79 9.00
C LEU A 24 -11.37 8.30 8.77
N MET A 25 -11.26 8.73 7.51
CA MET A 25 -11.13 10.15 7.15
C MET A 25 -12.34 10.98 7.55
N GLU A 26 -13.53 10.40 7.44
CA GLU A 26 -14.78 11.07 7.88
C GLU A 26 -14.81 11.31 9.39
N GLY A 27 -14.17 10.44 10.16
CA GLY A 27 -14.08 10.56 11.61
C GLY A 27 -12.97 11.48 12.13
N LEU A 28 -12.10 11.98 11.27
CA LEU A 28 -10.99 12.84 11.69
C LEU A 28 -11.46 14.21 12.09
N LYS A 29 -10.99 14.68 13.25
CA LYS A 29 -11.32 16.00 13.80
C LYS A 29 -10.58 17.14 13.09
N LYS A 30 -9.43 16.84 12.47
CA LYS A 30 -8.58 17.82 11.79
C LYS A 30 -8.50 17.50 10.31
N LYS A 31 -8.66 18.51 9.46
CA LYS A 31 -8.38 18.41 8.04
C LYS A 31 -6.92 18.76 7.82
N THR A 32 -6.11 17.79 7.44
CA THR A 32 -4.69 17.97 7.18
C THR A 32 -4.34 17.54 5.75
N SER A 33 -3.19 18.01 5.26
CA SER A 33 -2.65 17.55 3.96
C SER A 33 -2.36 16.04 3.95
N THR A 34 -2.08 15.44 5.10
CA THR A 34 -1.88 13.99 5.24
C THR A 34 -3.13 13.21 4.83
N ARG A 35 -4.32 13.72 5.15
CA ARG A 35 -5.59 13.15 4.71
C ARG A 35 -5.68 13.09 3.18
N ASP A 36 -5.31 14.19 2.51
CA ASP A 36 -5.32 14.25 1.03
C ASP A 36 -4.28 13.32 0.42
N HIS A 37 -3.11 13.20 1.04
CA HIS A 37 -2.08 12.22 0.65
C HIS A 37 -2.59 10.79 0.77
N LEU A 38 -3.27 10.46 1.87
CA LEU A 38 -3.83 9.12 2.08
C LEU A 38 -4.87 8.78 1.01
N GLU A 39 -5.77 9.70 0.70
CA GLU A 39 -6.79 9.50 -0.33
C GLU A 39 -6.15 9.21 -1.69
N ARG A 40 -5.19 10.04 -2.11
CA ARG A 40 -4.49 9.86 -3.39
C ARG A 40 -3.67 8.57 -3.43
N ALA A 41 -2.96 8.25 -2.36
CA ALA A 41 -2.19 7.02 -2.28
C ALA A 41 -3.09 5.78 -2.33
N GLY A 42 -4.21 5.80 -1.62
CA GLY A 42 -5.19 4.72 -1.63
C GLY A 42 -5.80 4.51 -3.01
N ASP A 43 -6.20 5.59 -3.70
CA ASP A 43 -6.71 5.52 -5.07
C ASP A 43 -5.65 4.93 -6.02
N SER A 44 -4.40 5.35 -5.87
CA SER A 44 -3.28 4.89 -6.69
C SER A 44 -3.05 3.38 -6.58
N ILE A 45 -3.28 2.77 -5.41
CA ILE A 45 -3.18 1.32 -5.25
C ILE A 45 -4.13 0.62 -6.22
N ALA A 46 -5.42 0.91 -6.13
CA ALA A 46 -6.46 0.25 -6.91
C ALA A 46 -6.31 0.52 -8.41
N LEU A 47 -6.07 1.78 -8.79
CA LEU A 47 -5.95 2.18 -10.18
C LEU A 47 -4.75 1.52 -10.87
N ASN A 48 -3.60 1.44 -10.20
CA ASN A 48 -2.41 0.83 -10.78
C ASN A 48 -2.48 -0.70 -10.84
N ILE A 49 -3.18 -1.34 -9.90
CA ILE A 49 -3.46 -2.78 -10.01
C ILE A 49 -4.32 -3.06 -11.26
N ALA A 50 -5.39 -2.30 -11.46
CA ALA A 50 -6.26 -2.44 -12.60
C ALA A 50 -5.51 -2.20 -13.93
N GLU A 51 -4.74 -1.12 -14.00
CA GLU A 51 -3.95 -0.80 -15.19
C GLU A 51 -2.89 -1.86 -15.48
N GLY A 52 -2.13 -2.28 -14.48
CA GLY A 52 -1.11 -3.30 -14.65
C GLY A 52 -1.67 -4.62 -15.12
N ASN A 53 -2.83 -5.02 -14.59
CA ASN A 53 -3.50 -6.25 -15.03
C ASN A 53 -3.94 -6.19 -16.49
N GLY A 54 -4.22 -5.00 -17.01
CA GLY A 54 -4.63 -4.79 -18.39
C GLY A 54 -3.48 -4.68 -19.39
N LYS A 55 -2.22 -4.60 -18.95
CA LYS A 55 -1.06 -4.51 -19.86
C LYS A 55 -0.70 -5.87 -20.45
N PHE A 56 -0.18 -5.86 -21.67
CA PHE A 56 0.16 -7.09 -22.38
C PHE A 56 1.56 -7.61 -22.05
N SER A 57 2.56 -6.73 -21.92
CA SER A 57 3.92 -7.14 -21.61
C SER A 57 4.15 -7.30 -20.10
N LYS A 58 5.00 -8.26 -19.74
CA LYS A 58 5.40 -8.47 -18.34
C LYS A 58 6.08 -7.21 -17.76
N LYS A 59 6.89 -6.53 -18.56
CA LYS A 59 7.60 -5.31 -18.16
C LYS A 59 6.64 -4.18 -17.80
N ASP A 60 5.61 -3.96 -18.63
CA ASP A 60 4.61 -2.93 -18.36
C ASP A 60 3.74 -3.31 -17.16
N ARG A 61 3.32 -4.57 -17.06
CA ARG A 61 2.58 -5.06 -15.90
C ARG A 61 3.35 -4.82 -14.61
N ALA A 62 4.64 -5.18 -14.58
CA ALA A 62 5.51 -5.01 -13.43
C ALA A 62 5.63 -3.54 -13.03
N ARG A 63 5.75 -2.63 -14.00
CA ARG A 63 5.85 -1.20 -13.73
C ARG A 63 4.65 -0.68 -12.94
N PHE A 64 3.44 -1.02 -13.36
CA PHE A 64 2.22 -0.58 -12.67
C PHE A 64 2.05 -1.24 -11.30
N PHE A 65 2.40 -2.51 -11.17
CA PHE A 65 2.35 -3.19 -9.87
C PHE A 65 3.40 -2.64 -8.90
N GLN A 66 4.55 -2.19 -9.38
CA GLN A 66 5.55 -1.50 -8.55
C GLN A 66 5.01 -0.16 -8.04
N ILE A 67 4.30 0.60 -8.88
CA ILE A 67 3.66 1.85 -8.46
C ILE A 67 2.60 1.55 -7.38
N ALA A 68 1.76 0.54 -7.58
CA ALA A 68 0.76 0.14 -6.59
C ALA A 68 1.42 -0.26 -5.26
N HIS A 69 2.51 -1.01 -5.30
CA HIS A 69 3.27 -1.41 -4.12
C HIS A 69 3.80 -0.18 -3.36
N GLY A 70 4.42 0.76 -4.07
CA GLY A 70 4.88 2.02 -3.47
C GLY A 70 3.75 2.84 -2.86
N SER A 71 2.59 2.87 -3.52
CA SER A 71 1.39 3.57 -3.02
C SER A 71 0.84 2.92 -1.75
N ALA A 72 0.93 1.59 -1.62
CA ALA A 72 0.55 0.90 -0.40
C ALA A 72 1.48 1.25 0.77
N LEU A 73 2.79 1.32 0.53
CA LEU A 73 3.76 1.76 1.53
C LEU A 73 3.53 3.22 1.93
N GLU A 74 3.26 4.09 0.97
CA GLU A 74 2.92 5.50 1.23
C GLU A 74 1.64 5.62 2.07
N SER A 75 0.62 4.80 1.77
CA SER A 75 -0.63 4.77 2.55
C SER A 75 -0.35 4.38 4.00
N ALA A 76 0.49 3.37 4.23
CA ALA A 76 0.88 2.96 5.58
C ALA A 76 1.59 4.10 6.33
N ALA A 77 2.50 4.79 5.67
CA ALA A 77 3.19 5.95 6.24
C ALA A 77 2.22 7.09 6.56
N CYS A 78 1.21 7.32 5.71
CA CYS A 78 0.16 8.32 5.99
C CYS A 78 -0.63 7.97 7.25
N LEU A 79 -0.95 6.68 7.47
CA LEU A 79 -1.61 6.26 8.70
C LEU A 79 -0.76 6.55 9.94
N ASP A 80 0.54 6.28 9.87
CA ASP A 80 1.48 6.58 10.94
C ASP A 80 1.53 8.10 11.21
N LEU A 81 1.55 8.91 10.15
CA LEU A 81 1.56 10.38 10.28
C LEU A 81 0.27 10.91 10.92
N LEU A 82 -0.89 10.32 10.61
CA LEU A 82 -2.16 10.72 11.24
C LEU A 82 -2.11 10.50 12.76
N VAL A 83 -1.52 9.40 13.20
CA VAL A 83 -1.32 9.13 14.63
C VAL A 83 -0.30 10.10 15.25
N ALA A 84 0.85 10.28 14.59
CA ALA A 84 1.91 11.17 15.07
C ALA A 84 1.43 12.62 15.18
N ARG A 85 0.56 13.07 14.28
CA ARG A 85 -0.03 14.41 14.27
C ARG A 85 -1.26 14.53 15.18
N ARG A 86 -1.60 13.45 15.88
CA ARG A 86 -2.75 13.40 16.82
C ARG A 86 -4.11 13.63 16.13
N CYS A 87 -4.22 13.22 14.87
CA CYS A 87 -5.50 13.25 14.15
C CYS A 87 -6.40 12.07 14.52
N CYS A 88 -5.79 10.94 14.96
CA CYS A 88 -6.49 9.77 15.46
C CYS A 88 -5.61 9.00 16.44
N ALA A 89 -6.22 8.06 17.17
CA ALA A 89 -5.49 7.18 18.08
C ALA A 89 -4.78 6.06 17.30
N GLY A 90 -3.69 5.52 17.88
CA GLY A 90 -2.98 4.38 17.28
C GLY A 90 -3.86 3.15 17.09
N SER A 91 -4.83 2.93 17.97
CA SER A 91 -5.81 1.85 17.86
C SER A 91 -6.74 1.98 16.64
N ALA A 92 -6.88 3.19 16.08
CA ALA A 92 -7.77 3.43 14.96
C ALA A 92 -7.20 2.96 13.60
N ILE A 93 -5.89 2.75 13.48
CA ILE A 93 -5.24 2.44 12.21
C ILE A 93 -4.89 0.95 12.01
N GLY A 94 -5.07 0.12 13.04
CA GLY A 94 -4.63 -1.28 13.01
C GLY A 94 -5.23 -2.09 11.84
N ARG A 95 -6.52 -1.95 11.61
CA ARG A 95 -7.21 -2.65 10.51
C ARG A 95 -6.68 -2.24 9.14
N GLY A 96 -6.47 -0.94 8.93
CA GLY A 96 -5.91 -0.43 7.68
C GLY A 96 -4.50 -0.92 7.42
N LYS A 97 -3.66 -0.95 8.45
CA LYS A 97 -2.30 -1.50 8.37
C LYS A 97 -2.33 -2.98 7.96
N SER A 98 -3.25 -3.75 8.54
CA SER A 98 -3.42 -5.17 8.23
C SER A 98 -3.80 -5.41 6.76
N ILE A 99 -4.74 -4.62 6.23
CA ILE A 99 -5.16 -4.69 4.83
C ILE A 99 -3.97 -4.35 3.91
N LEU A 100 -3.22 -3.29 4.24
CA LEU A 100 -2.05 -2.87 3.45
C LEU A 100 -0.94 -3.93 3.46
N GLU A 101 -0.71 -4.60 4.58
CA GLU A 101 0.26 -5.71 4.65
C GLU A 101 -0.13 -6.84 3.70
N GLU A 102 -1.40 -7.21 3.62
CA GLU A 102 -1.88 -8.21 2.66
C GLU A 102 -1.65 -7.75 1.22
N ILE A 103 -1.98 -6.49 0.91
CA ILE A 103 -1.79 -5.92 -0.43
C ILE A 103 -0.31 -5.97 -0.83
N VAL A 104 0.58 -5.54 0.08
CA VAL A 104 2.03 -5.53 -0.16
C VAL A 104 2.55 -6.93 -0.44
N ARG A 105 2.14 -7.93 0.36
CA ARG A 105 2.54 -9.33 0.14
C ARG A 105 2.05 -9.88 -1.19
N MET A 106 0.80 -9.61 -1.55
CA MET A 106 0.23 -10.09 -2.81
C MET A 106 0.92 -9.46 -4.01
N LEU A 107 1.17 -8.14 -3.97
CA LEU A 107 1.89 -7.44 -5.04
C LEU A 107 3.33 -7.94 -5.16
N PHE A 108 3.98 -8.19 -4.04
CA PHE A 108 5.32 -8.77 -3.99
C PHE A 108 5.36 -10.12 -4.75
N THR A 109 4.41 -11.02 -4.44
CA THR A 109 4.29 -12.31 -5.12
C THR A 109 4.03 -12.15 -6.61
N MET A 110 3.14 -11.25 -7.00
CA MET A 110 2.83 -10.98 -8.40
C MET A 110 4.05 -10.45 -9.16
N LEU A 111 4.82 -9.56 -8.55
CA LEU A 111 6.06 -9.03 -9.13
C LEU A 111 7.13 -10.10 -9.27
N ASP A 112 7.27 -10.97 -8.27
CA ASP A 112 8.20 -12.10 -8.31
C ASP A 112 7.85 -13.06 -9.47
N GLN A 113 6.58 -13.36 -9.65
CA GLN A 113 6.08 -14.18 -10.77
C GLN A 113 6.35 -13.57 -12.14
N LEU A 114 6.46 -12.24 -12.21
CA LEU A 114 6.81 -11.52 -13.45
C LEU A 114 8.32 -11.46 -13.69
N GLY A 115 9.12 -12.07 -12.82
CA GLY A 115 10.57 -12.10 -12.94
C GLY A 115 11.28 -10.88 -12.36
N CYS A 116 10.59 -10.05 -11.57
CA CYS A 116 11.22 -8.95 -10.85
C CYS A 116 11.97 -9.48 -9.63
N ARG A 117 13.23 -9.02 -9.43
CA ARG A 117 14.08 -9.43 -8.29
C ARG A 117 13.71 -8.67 -7.00
N VAL A 118 12.41 -8.60 -6.71
CA VAL A 118 11.89 -7.88 -5.54
C VAL A 118 12.31 -8.55 -4.24
N ALA A 119 12.44 -9.90 -4.25
CA ALA A 119 12.86 -10.66 -3.07
C ALA A 119 14.26 -10.29 -2.58
N GLU A 120 15.23 -10.11 -3.49
CA GLU A 120 16.59 -9.67 -3.15
C GLU A 120 16.56 -8.25 -2.56
N ASN A 121 15.83 -7.35 -3.19
CA ASN A 121 15.69 -5.97 -2.71
C ASN A 121 14.98 -5.90 -1.37
N ALA A 122 13.95 -6.70 -1.15
CA ALA A 122 13.21 -6.72 0.10
C ALA A 122 14.09 -7.22 1.26
N SER A 123 14.96 -8.23 1.04
CA SER A 123 15.89 -8.69 2.08
C SER A 123 16.91 -7.59 2.41
N GLU A 124 17.43 -6.87 1.42
CA GLU A 124 18.34 -5.74 1.64
C GLU A 124 17.68 -4.61 2.43
N TYR A 125 16.44 -4.29 2.14
CA TYR A 125 15.68 -3.28 2.89
C TYR A 125 15.38 -3.73 4.31
N GLY A 126 15.04 -5.00 4.51
CA GLY A 126 14.83 -5.58 5.83
C GLY A 126 16.09 -5.52 6.68
N GLU A 127 17.24 -5.94 6.13
CA GLU A 127 18.53 -5.88 6.81
C GLU A 127 18.95 -4.46 7.17
N ARG A 128 18.71 -3.49 6.28
CA ARG A 128 19.00 -2.06 6.56
C ARG A 128 18.11 -1.51 7.65
N ALA A 129 16.81 -1.81 7.63
CA ALA A 129 15.89 -1.36 8.65
C ALA A 129 16.28 -1.90 10.03
N ASP A 130 16.62 -3.18 10.11
CA ASP A 130 17.10 -3.81 11.34
C ASP A 130 18.41 -3.18 11.85
N GLN A 131 19.34 -2.86 10.95
CA GLN A 131 20.58 -2.17 11.28
C GLN A 131 20.36 -0.73 11.74
N GLU A 132 19.43 -0.01 11.13
CA GLU A 132 19.07 1.34 11.53
C GLU A 132 18.40 1.35 12.91
N GLU A 133 17.49 0.40 13.20
CA GLU A 133 16.88 0.24 14.51
C GLU A 133 17.92 -0.11 15.58
N GLU A 134 18.86 -1.01 15.30
CA GLU A 134 19.96 -1.32 16.23
C GLU A 134 20.88 -0.11 16.46
N ALA A 135 21.16 0.69 15.45
CA ALA A 135 21.97 1.89 15.55
C ALA A 135 21.28 2.99 16.37
N GLU A 136 19.97 3.15 16.25
CA GLU A 136 19.18 4.11 17.03
C GLU A 136 18.99 3.67 18.48
N ALA A 137 19.07 2.38 18.78
CA ALA A 137 18.92 1.84 20.14
C ALA A 137 20.19 2.01 21.02
N ASP A 138 21.34 2.25 20.41
CA ASP A 138 22.61 2.49 21.08
C ASP A 138 22.86 4.00 21.35
#